data_9b780de04462aba3020fdf545a615405
#
_entry.id   9b780de04462aba3020fdf545a615405
#
_cell.length_a   1.000
_cell.length_b   1.000
_cell.length_c   1.000
_cell.angle_alpha   90.00
_cell.angle_beta   90.00
_cell.angle_gamma   90.00
#
_symmetry.space_group_name_H-M   'P 1'
#
loop_
_entity.id
_entity.type
_entity.pdbx_description
1 polymer ?
#
loop_
_entity_poly.entity_id
_entity_poly.type
_entity_poly.pdbx_seq_one_letter_code
_entity_poly.pdbx_strand_id
1 'polypeptide(L)'
;SLHDALPIWDDEASRVKDALAAKFELEIREKLIDEIDVRPNCAIVSVVGDGMIANRGVASKFFNALSSQDINILAIAQGSSERCISCVINGEYGDTAVKATHQFFFHTAQTIEVFAFGAGTIGGTMIDQIRDQREKLLKENVDIKVLAITTIDGMNLSEDGLDLTNWREDLKTPMFKFGPENVDDIIKFVKEKKPLNPVFVDCTASYDLPDRYLDILNAGMSIATPNKRANSKNIEFYHELRRVANKMHRRFLYETNVGAGLPIIDTLQNLYKSGDKLTSFNGIMSGSLSYIFGKLDEGVSFSKAVLEAKELRYTEPDPRDDLSGMDVARKALIIARESGYDIELDDIKMLKVFPDSFDSSGTVEEFLAKLPEVDKYFEEKIANLKKEGKVLRMGATIKDGDVSVGMMEVTQDDPLFSVRGGENAFVFYTERYQPIPLTVRGYGAGAGVTAAGVFGDILRTVSFNPDSN
;
A
#
# COMPACT_ATOMS: atom_id res chain seq x y z
N SER A 1 5.55 -27.77 -38.18
CA SER A 1 4.13 -28.05 -37.96
C SER A 1 3.36 -26.72 -38.05
N LEU A 2 2.52 -26.60 -39.04
CA LEU A 2 1.60 -25.49 -39.19
C LEU A 2 0.47 -25.74 -38.18
N HIS A 3 0.44 -24.99 -37.09
CA HIS A 3 -0.70 -24.92 -36.22
C HIS A 3 -1.64 -23.85 -36.79
N ASP A 4 -2.54 -24.23 -37.70
CA ASP A 4 -3.59 -23.35 -38.18
C ASP A 4 -4.79 -23.46 -37.23
N ALA A 5 -5.21 -22.33 -36.61
CA ALA A 5 -6.41 -22.26 -35.84
C ALA A 5 -7.55 -21.69 -36.69
N LEU A 6 -8.67 -22.42 -36.80
CA LEU A 6 -9.86 -21.98 -37.49
C LEU A 6 -10.92 -21.59 -36.44
N PRO A 7 -11.28 -20.30 -36.32
CA PRO A 7 -12.39 -19.89 -35.47
C PRO A 7 -13.71 -20.28 -36.10
N ILE A 8 -14.53 -20.99 -35.36
CA ILE A 8 -15.88 -21.44 -35.75
C ILE A 8 -16.85 -21.26 -34.59
N TRP A 9 -18.13 -21.24 -34.88
CA TRP A 9 -19.14 -21.19 -33.85
C TRP A 9 -19.25 -22.52 -33.11
N ASP A 10 -19.53 -22.47 -31.79
CA ASP A 10 -19.54 -23.67 -30.94
C ASP A 10 -20.54 -24.76 -31.42
N ASP A 11 -21.67 -24.37 -31.98
CA ASP A 11 -22.69 -25.25 -32.53
C ASP A 11 -22.25 -25.99 -33.81
N GLU A 12 -21.26 -25.45 -34.53
CA GLU A 12 -20.70 -26.07 -35.73
C GLU A 12 -19.42 -26.89 -35.43
N ALA A 13 -18.86 -26.80 -34.25
CA ALA A 13 -17.55 -27.35 -33.92
C ALA A 13 -17.44 -28.87 -34.20
N SER A 14 -18.40 -29.66 -33.78
CA SER A 14 -18.41 -31.11 -33.98
C SER A 14 -18.46 -31.48 -35.49
N ARG A 15 -19.32 -30.82 -36.23
CA ARG A 15 -19.50 -31.06 -37.67
C ARG A 15 -18.19 -30.76 -38.45
N VAL A 16 -17.54 -29.64 -38.10
CA VAL A 16 -16.31 -29.21 -38.72
C VAL A 16 -15.16 -30.14 -38.36
N LYS A 17 -15.05 -30.56 -37.09
CA LYS A 17 -14.08 -31.55 -36.65
C LYS A 17 -14.18 -32.83 -37.40
N ASP A 18 -15.40 -33.40 -37.53
CA ASP A 18 -15.63 -34.68 -38.24
C ASP A 18 -15.29 -34.55 -39.73
N ALA A 19 -15.67 -33.44 -40.37
CA ALA A 19 -15.38 -33.18 -41.76
C ALA A 19 -13.85 -33.05 -42.03
N LEU A 20 -13.16 -32.37 -41.15
CA LEU A 20 -11.68 -32.24 -41.25
C LEU A 20 -10.99 -33.56 -40.96
N ALA A 21 -11.42 -34.30 -39.93
CA ALA A 21 -10.86 -35.65 -39.63
C ALA A 21 -11.01 -36.62 -40.81
N ALA A 22 -12.19 -36.62 -41.43
CA ALA A 22 -12.43 -37.41 -42.64
C ALA A 22 -11.59 -36.95 -43.83
N LYS A 23 -11.38 -35.63 -44.01
CA LYS A 23 -10.59 -35.07 -45.10
C LYS A 23 -9.10 -35.37 -44.98
N PHE A 24 -8.58 -35.39 -43.76
CA PHE A 24 -7.15 -35.62 -43.46
C PHE A 24 -6.88 -36.97 -42.79
N GLU A 25 -7.75 -37.95 -42.98
CA GLU A 25 -7.67 -39.29 -42.35
C GLU A 25 -6.30 -39.95 -42.61
N LEU A 26 -5.76 -39.85 -43.84
CA LEU A 26 -4.51 -40.44 -44.19
C LEU A 26 -3.32 -39.77 -43.47
N GLU A 27 -3.30 -38.46 -43.49
CA GLU A 27 -2.24 -37.65 -42.89
C GLU A 27 -2.20 -37.82 -41.38
N ILE A 28 -3.37 -37.91 -40.73
CA ILE A 28 -3.50 -38.16 -39.27
C ILE A 28 -2.99 -39.59 -38.97
N ARG A 29 -3.41 -40.60 -39.74
CA ARG A 29 -3.01 -41.99 -39.54
C ARG A 29 -1.50 -42.18 -39.72
N GLU A 30 -0.90 -41.51 -40.70
CA GLU A 30 0.55 -41.55 -40.96
C GLU A 30 1.34 -40.61 -40.06
N LYS A 31 0.68 -39.94 -39.10
CA LYS A 31 1.26 -38.95 -38.13
C LYS A 31 2.00 -37.79 -38.82
N LEU A 32 1.53 -37.39 -40.00
CA LEU A 32 2.04 -36.22 -40.72
C LEU A 32 1.41 -34.93 -40.15
N ILE A 33 0.22 -35.04 -39.60
CA ILE A 33 -0.47 -33.99 -38.83
C ILE A 33 -1.00 -34.60 -37.53
N ASP A 34 -1.16 -33.76 -36.50
CA ASP A 34 -1.72 -34.15 -35.21
C ASP A 34 -3.24 -34.30 -35.31
N GLU A 35 -3.86 -34.95 -34.32
CA GLU A 35 -5.33 -35.00 -34.18
C GLU A 35 -5.92 -33.59 -34.07
N ILE A 36 -7.12 -33.45 -34.64
CA ILE A 36 -7.82 -32.15 -34.60
C ILE A 36 -8.41 -31.93 -33.20
N ASP A 37 -7.88 -30.94 -32.52
CA ASP A 37 -8.36 -30.50 -31.20
C ASP A 37 -9.39 -29.37 -31.33
N VAL A 38 -10.41 -29.38 -30.45
CA VAL A 38 -11.45 -28.34 -30.35
C VAL A 38 -11.38 -27.71 -28.98
N ARG A 39 -11.17 -26.42 -28.94
CA ARG A 39 -11.18 -25.63 -27.69
C ARG A 39 -12.46 -24.82 -27.62
N PRO A 40 -13.42 -25.22 -26.77
CA PRO A 40 -14.66 -24.46 -26.55
C PRO A 40 -14.43 -23.22 -25.68
N ASN A 41 -15.44 -22.39 -25.60
CA ASN A 41 -15.48 -21.20 -24.73
C ASN A 41 -14.30 -20.23 -24.98
N CYS A 42 -14.02 -19.95 -26.25
CA CYS A 42 -13.02 -18.97 -26.66
C CYS A 42 -13.70 -17.68 -27.15
N ALA A 43 -12.99 -16.56 -27.03
CA ALA A 43 -13.37 -15.30 -27.65
C ALA A 43 -12.24 -14.81 -28.58
N ILE A 44 -12.63 -14.15 -29.67
CA ILE A 44 -11.67 -13.48 -30.57
C ILE A 44 -11.75 -11.99 -30.28
N VAL A 45 -10.60 -11.42 -29.94
CA VAL A 45 -10.45 -9.97 -29.78
C VAL A 45 -9.57 -9.45 -30.91
N SER A 46 -10.03 -8.40 -31.58
CA SER A 46 -9.34 -7.84 -32.75
C SER A 46 -9.19 -6.33 -32.65
N VAL A 47 -8.01 -5.85 -32.99
CA VAL A 47 -7.78 -4.42 -33.28
C VAL A 47 -7.78 -4.23 -34.79
N VAL A 48 -8.67 -3.36 -35.28
CA VAL A 48 -8.87 -3.13 -36.71
C VAL A 48 -8.81 -1.63 -36.99
N GLY A 49 -8.02 -1.23 -37.98
CA GLY A 49 -7.94 0.17 -38.39
C GLY A 49 -6.90 0.47 -39.44
N ASP A 50 -7.20 1.42 -40.34
CA ASP A 50 -6.25 1.88 -41.36
C ASP A 50 -5.02 2.59 -40.76
N GLY A 51 -5.18 3.22 -39.59
CA GLY A 51 -4.08 3.83 -38.84
C GLY A 51 -3.04 2.86 -38.28
N MET A 52 -3.23 1.55 -38.44
CA MET A 52 -2.27 0.54 -38.04
C MET A 52 -1.14 0.37 -39.03
N ILE A 53 -1.38 0.69 -40.32
CA ILE A 53 -0.39 0.53 -41.40
C ILE A 53 0.81 1.40 -41.11
N ALA A 54 1.99 0.78 -41.09
CA ALA A 54 3.27 1.44 -40.83
C ALA A 54 3.37 2.15 -39.44
N ASN A 55 2.38 1.99 -38.56
CA ASN A 55 2.43 2.56 -37.23
C ASN A 55 3.13 1.60 -36.27
N ARG A 56 4.27 2.04 -35.72
CA ARG A 56 5.09 1.22 -34.83
C ARG A 56 4.41 1.05 -33.47
N GLY A 57 4.53 -0.13 -32.90
CA GLY A 57 4.08 -0.40 -31.51
C GLY A 57 2.61 -0.79 -31.36
N VAL A 58 1.80 -0.86 -32.44
CA VAL A 58 0.38 -1.28 -32.38
C VAL A 58 0.23 -2.67 -31.73
N ALA A 59 1.00 -3.65 -32.22
CA ALA A 59 1.00 -5.01 -31.66
C ALA A 59 1.44 -5.00 -30.18
N SER A 60 2.49 -4.24 -29.84
CA SER A 60 2.94 -4.11 -28.45
C SER A 60 1.85 -3.54 -27.55
N LYS A 61 1.18 -2.48 -27.94
CA LYS A 61 0.04 -1.89 -27.18
C LYS A 61 -1.08 -2.91 -26.98
N PHE A 62 -1.43 -3.66 -28.03
CA PHE A 62 -2.49 -4.68 -27.95
C PHE A 62 -2.14 -5.80 -26.97
N PHE A 63 -0.96 -6.38 -27.11
CA PHE A 63 -0.56 -7.48 -26.23
C PHE A 63 -0.27 -7.00 -24.80
N ASN A 64 0.25 -5.79 -24.62
CA ASN A 64 0.41 -5.20 -23.28
C ASN A 64 -0.94 -4.96 -22.60
N ALA A 65 -1.97 -4.54 -23.36
CA ALA A 65 -3.32 -4.39 -22.81
C ALA A 65 -3.84 -5.71 -22.23
N LEU A 66 -3.67 -6.82 -22.95
CA LEU A 66 -4.10 -8.14 -22.50
C LEU A 66 -3.25 -8.66 -21.34
N SER A 67 -1.92 -8.50 -21.44
CA SER A 67 -0.98 -8.91 -20.40
C SER A 67 -1.19 -8.16 -19.08
N SER A 68 -1.56 -6.88 -19.12
CA SER A 68 -1.85 -6.08 -17.93
C SER A 68 -3.05 -6.58 -17.12
N GLN A 69 -3.92 -7.37 -17.77
CA GLN A 69 -5.08 -8.01 -17.18
C GLN A 69 -4.90 -9.52 -16.94
N ASP A 70 -3.64 -9.99 -17.04
CA ASP A 70 -3.27 -11.40 -16.88
C ASP A 70 -4.06 -12.35 -17.80
N ILE A 71 -4.40 -11.85 -19.01
CA ILE A 71 -5.15 -12.61 -20.02
C ILE A 71 -4.18 -13.42 -20.87
N ASN A 72 -4.29 -14.75 -20.78
CA ASN A 72 -3.51 -15.65 -21.61
C ASN A 72 -4.02 -15.66 -23.06
N ILE A 73 -3.11 -15.56 -24.02
CA ILE A 73 -3.38 -15.62 -25.45
C ILE A 73 -3.19 -17.06 -25.94
N LEU A 74 -4.24 -17.64 -26.55
CA LEU A 74 -4.25 -19.00 -27.06
C LEU A 74 -3.73 -19.07 -28.50
N ALA A 75 -4.08 -18.07 -29.34
CA ALA A 75 -3.62 -17.96 -30.71
C ALA A 75 -3.57 -16.51 -31.15
N ILE A 76 -2.71 -16.21 -32.12
CA ILE A 76 -2.51 -14.86 -32.71
C ILE A 76 -2.63 -14.97 -34.22
N ALA A 77 -3.32 -14.04 -34.84
CA ALA A 77 -3.38 -13.88 -36.28
C ALA A 77 -3.18 -12.41 -36.65
N GLN A 78 -2.27 -12.15 -37.59
CA GLN A 78 -2.09 -10.85 -38.21
C GLN A 78 -2.07 -11.02 -39.74
N GLY A 79 -2.98 -10.33 -40.41
CA GLY A 79 -3.03 -10.36 -41.88
C GLY A 79 -1.91 -9.55 -42.53
N SER A 80 -1.55 -9.90 -43.74
CA SER A 80 -0.53 -9.20 -44.54
C SER A 80 -0.90 -7.74 -44.86
N SER A 81 -2.15 -7.37 -44.70
CA SER A 81 -2.63 -5.99 -44.90
C SER A 81 -2.24 -5.03 -43.77
N GLU A 82 -1.71 -5.53 -42.65
CA GLU A 82 -1.37 -4.77 -41.43
C GLU A 82 -2.56 -3.99 -40.83
N ARG A 83 -3.82 -4.28 -41.26
CA ARG A 83 -5.03 -3.58 -40.83
C ARG A 83 -5.77 -4.25 -39.68
N CYS A 84 -5.35 -5.45 -39.33
CA CYS A 84 -6.00 -6.25 -38.31
C CYS A 84 -4.98 -7.12 -37.57
N ILE A 85 -5.05 -7.08 -36.24
CA ILE A 85 -4.39 -8.04 -35.34
C ILE A 85 -5.48 -8.67 -34.50
N SER A 86 -5.57 -10.00 -34.54
CA SER A 86 -6.54 -10.78 -33.77
C SER A 86 -5.85 -11.72 -32.83
N CYS A 87 -6.42 -11.95 -31.66
CA CYS A 87 -6.00 -13.04 -30.78
C CYS A 87 -7.21 -13.79 -30.24
N VAL A 88 -7.00 -15.06 -29.97
CA VAL A 88 -7.95 -15.94 -29.31
C VAL A 88 -7.59 -15.99 -27.83
N ILE A 89 -8.57 -15.80 -26.99
CA ILE A 89 -8.47 -15.84 -25.52
C ILE A 89 -9.58 -16.70 -24.95
N ASN A 90 -9.55 -17.01 -23.65
CA ASN A 90 -10.70 -17.63 -22.98
C ASN A 90 -11.88 -16.65 -22.98
N GLY A 91 -13.09 -17.14 -23.31
CA GLY A 91 -14.31 -16.36 -23.50
C GLY A 91 -14.73 -15.54 -22.26
N GLU A 92 -14.41 -16.01 -21.06
CA GLU A 92 -14.70 -15.28 -19.81
C GLU A 92 -14.00 -13.92 -19.69
N TYR A 93 -12.90 -13.72 -20.43
CA TYR A 93 -12.13 -12.46 -20.43
C TYR A 93 -12.49 -11.51 -21.57
N GLY A 94 -13.47 -11.84 -22.43
CA GLY A 94 -13.82 -11.07 -23.63
C GLY A 94 -14.04 -9.58 -23.34
N ASP A 95 -14.94 -9.26 -22.40
CA ASP A 95 -15.27 -7.89 -22.04
C ASP A 95 -14.08 -7.15 -21.41
N THR A 96 -13.30 -7.82 -20.56
CA THR A 96 -12.11 -7.27 -19.92
C THR A 96 -11.04 -6.93 -20.97
N ALA A 97 -10.85 -7.83 -21.93
CA ALA A 97 -9.90 -7.63 -23.04
C ALA A 97 -10.27 -6.43 -23.92
N VAL A 98 -11.56 -6.26 -24.23
CA VAL A 98 -12.06 -5.11 -25.02
C VAL A 98 -11.83 -3.81 -24.24
N LYS A 99 -12.23 -3.75 -22.95
CA LYS A 99 -12.04 -2.57 -22.10
C LYS A 99 -10.56 -2.18 -22.00
N ALA A 100 -9.69 -3.14 -21.70
CA ALA A 100 -8.25 -2.90 -21.59
C ALA A 100 -7.64 -2.42 -22.91
N THR A 101 -7.98 -3.10 -24.03
CA THR A 101 -7.50 -2.71 -25.36
C THR A 101 -7.94 -1.31 -25.72
N HIS A 102 -9.22 -0.98 -25.51
CA HIS A 102 -9.75 0.36 -25.77
C HIS A 102 -8.98 1.44 -24.98
N GLN A 103 -8.72 1.19 -23.70
CA GLN A 103 -7.95 2.11 -22.86
C GLN A 103 -6.52 2.36 -23.39
N PHE A 104 -5.81 1.31 -23.82
CA PHE A 104 -4.46 1.44 -24.37
C PHE A 104 -4.36 2.14 -25.72
N PHE A 105 -5.41 2.04 -26.57
CA PHE A 105 -5.39 2.60 -27.92
C PHE A 105 -5.90 4.02 -28.00
N PHE A 106 -6.91 4.36 -27.21
CA PHE A 106 -7.59 5.65 -27.36
C PHE A 106 -7.17 6.70 -26.34
N HIS A 107 -6.02 6.48 -25.66
CA HIS A 107 -5.49 7.41 -24.65
C HIS A 107 -6.55 7.86 -23.62
N THR A 108 -7.50 6.98 -23.33
CA THR A 108 -8.39 7.20 -22.19
C THR A 108 -7.54 7.22 -20.92
N ALA A 109 -7.88 8.10 -19.99
CA ALA A 109 -7.19 8.18 -18.72
C ALA A 109 -7.07 6.80 -18.09
N GLN A 110 -5.90 6.49 -17.51
CA GLN A 110 -5.75 5.28 -16.69
C GLN A 110 -6.73 5.38 -15.52
N THR A 111 -7.70 4.48 -15.50
CA THR A 111 -8.70 4.46 -14.43
C THR A 111 -8.16 3.67 -13.25
N ILE A 112 -8.24 4.26 -12.05
CA ILE A 112 -7.99 3.61 -10.76
C ILE A 112 -9.32 3.52 -10.04
N GLU A 113 -9.73 2.31 -9.65
CA GLU A 113 -11.02 2.05 -9.03
C GLU A 113 -10.84 1.75 -7.55
N VAL A 114 -11.19 2.73 -6.71
CA VAL A 114 -10.92 2.74 -5.28
C VAL A 114 -12.10 2.21 -4.48
N PHE A 115 -11.83 1.27 -3.59
CA PHE A 115 -12.72 0.76 -2.55
C PHE A 115 -12.19 1.22 -1.20
N ALA A 116 -12.72 2.33 -0.68
CA ALA A 116 -12.25 2.95 0.56
C ALA A 116 -12.94 2.32 1.77
N PHE A 117 -12.17 1.62 2.60
CA PHE A 117 -12.63 1.03 3.84
C PHE A 117 -12.11 1.85 5.04
N GLY A 118 -13.03 2.45 5.79
CA GLY A 118 -12.71 3.37 6.89
C GLY A 118 -12.59 4.83 6.45
N ALA A 119 -13.72 5.54 6.37
CA ALA A 119 -13.76 6.97 6.03
C ALA A 119 -13.80 7.88 7.28
N GLY A 120 -13.00 7.52 8.30
CA GLY A 120 -12.73 8.38 9.46
C GLY A 120 -11.83 9.57 9.11
N THR A 121 -11.03 10.04 10.08
CA THR A 121 -10.18 11.22 9.90
C THR A 121 -9.23 11.10 8.70
N ILE A 122 -8.47 10.00 8.59
CA ILE A 122 -7.49 9.82 7.50
C ILE A 122 -8.20 9.49 6.19
N GLY A 123 -9.05 8.46 6.19
CA GLY A 123 -9.76 8.04 4.98
C GLY A 123 -10.68 9.11 4.41
N GLY A 124 -11.40 9.85 5.27
CA GLY A 124 -12.22 10.97 4.85
C GLY A 124 -11.43 12.13 4.25
N THR A 125 -10.26 12.44 4.83
CA THR A 125 -9.35 13.46 4.25
C THR A 125 -8.79 12.99 2.90
N MET A 126 -8.46 11.72 2.76
CA MET A 126 -8.00 11.14 1.50
C MET A 126 -9.08 11.22 0.41
N ILE A 127 -10.33 10.90 0.74
CA ILE A 127 -11.46 11.02 -0.21
C ILE A 127 -11.63 12.48 -0.66
N ASP A 128 -11.52 13.44 0.26
CA ASP A 128 -11.57 14.86 -0.08
C ASP A 128 -10.40 15.26 -1.01
N GLN A 129 -9.18 14.79 -0.72
CA GLN A 129 -8.02 15.05 -1.58
C GLN A 129 -8.19 14.44 -2.98
N ILE A 130 -8.74 13.23 -3.10
CA ILE A 130 -9.08 12.62 -4.39
C ILE A 130 -10.07 13.50 -5.15
N ARG A 131 -11.17 13.94 -4.51
CA ARG A 131 -12.15 14.85 -5.11
C ARG A 131 -11.48 16.12 -5.62
N ASP A 132 -10.68 16.77 -4.78
CA ASP A 132 -10.11 18.09 -5.06
C ASP A 132 -9.01 18.03 -6.14
N GLN A 133 -8.32 16.89 -6.30
CA GLN A 133 -7.27 16.71 -7.31
C GLN A 133 -7.77 16.09 -8.63
N ARG A 134 -9.04 15.68 -8.71
CA ARG A 134 -9.58 14.91 -9.84
C ARG A 134 -9.38 15.63 -11.19
N GLU A 135 -9.70 16.92 -11.28
CA GLU A 135 -9.55 17.68 -12.53
C GLU A 135 -8.10 17.77 -13.01
N LYS A 136 -7.15 17.91 -12.07
CA LYS A 136 -5.73 17.95 -12.40
C LYS A 136 -5.28 16.59 -12.91
N LEU A 137 -5.65 15.51 -12.22
CA LEU A 137 -5.27 14.15 -12.60
C LEU A 137 -5.85 13.73 -13.95
N LEU A 138 -7.07 14.14 -14.27
CA LEU A 138 -7.67 13.91 -15.59
C LEU A 138 -6.86 14.57 -16.71
N LYS A 139 -6.27 15.75 -16.48
CA LYS A 139 -5.37 16.40 -17.45
C LYS A 139 -4.04 15.65 -17.59
N GLU A 140 -3.66 14.88 -16.58
CA GLU A 140 -2.48 14.01 -16.57
C GLU A 140 -2.83 12.56 -17.00
N ASN A 141 -4.00 12.36 -17.62
CA ASN A 141 -4.49 11.06 -18.08
C ASN A 141 -4.69 10.02 -16.96
N VAL A 142 -5.07 10.45 -15.76
CA VAL A 142 -5.43 9.58 -14.64
C VAL A 142 -6.85 9.90 -14.17
N ASP A 143 -7.74 8.91 -14.19
CA ASP A 143 -9.10 9.01 -13.64
C ASP A 143 -9.23 8.14 -12.41
N ILE A 144 -9.49 8.75 -11.25
CA ILE A 144 -9.73 8.00 -10.01
C ILE A 144 -11.23 7.97 -9.74
N LYS A 145 -11.79 6.77 -9.72
CA LYS A 145 -13.18 6.50 -9.37
C LYS A 145 -13.25 5.85 -8.00
N VAL A 146 -13.90 6.48 -7.05
CA VAL A 146 -14.20 5.85 -5.76
C VAL A 146 -15.48 5.05 -5.93
N LEU A 147 -15.36 3.72 -6.00
CA LEU A 147 -16.48 2.81 -6.22
C LEU A 147 -17.18 2.46 -4.91
N ALA A 148 -16.45 2.38 -3.81
CA ALA A 148 -17.04 2.11 -2.50
C ALA A 148 -16.45 3.01 -1.42
N ILE A 149 -17.30 3.41 -0.48
CA ILE A 149 -16.90 4.07 0.76
C ILE A 149 -17.60 3.35 1.90
N THR A 150 -16.82 2.85 2.87
CA THR A 150 -17.31 2.12 4.04
C THR A 150 -16.97 2.85 5.33
N THR A 151 -17.94 3.01 6.21
CA THR A 151 -17.80 3.55 7.58
C THR A 151 -18.36 2.54 8.58
N ILE A 152 -18.34 2.91 9.87
CA ILE A 152 -19.04 2.13 10.91
C ILE A 152 -20.57 2.15 10.78
N ASP A 153 -21.12 3.06 9.98
CA ASP A 153 -22.57 3.19 9.76
C ASP A 153 -23.05 2.31 8.60
N GLY A 154 -22.16 2.05 7.63
CA GLY A 154 -22.47 1.24 6.46
C GLY A 154 -21.56 1.50 5.27
N MET A 155 -21.99 1.02 4.10
CA MET A 155 -21.25 1.11 2.84
C MET A 155 -22.14 1.62 1.72
N ASN A 156 -21.61 2.54 0.91
CA ASN A 156 -22.14 2.89 -0.41
C ASN A 156 -21.24 2.29 -1.49
N LEU A 157 -21.83 1.73 -2.54
CA LEU A 157 -21.13 1.06 -3.64
C LEU A 157 -21.78 1.45 -4.97
N SER A 158 -20.97 1.79 -5.97
CA SER A 158 -21.41 2.17 -7.32
C SER A 158 -20.46 1.62 -8.38
N GLU A 159 -20.97 1.11 -9.48
CA GLU A 159 -20.17 0.63 -10.61
C GLU A 159 -19.53 1.79 -11.39
N ASP A 160 -20.19 2.93 -11.47
CA ASP A 160 -19.74 4.09 -12.24
C ASP A 160 -18.86 5.07 -11.44
N GLY A 161 -18.76 4.84 -10.12
CA GLY A 161 -18.15 5.72 -9.15
C GLY A 161 -19.18 6.54 -8.37
N LEU A 162 -18.85 6.83 -7.13
CA LEU A 162 -19.66 7.66 -6.22
C LEU A 162 -19.43 9.14 -6.51
N ASP A 163 -20.47 9.97 -6.38
CA ASP A 163 -20.31 11.41 -6.33
C ASP A 163 -19.68 11.81 -4.99
N LEU A 164 -18.52 12.43 -5.05
CA LEU A 164 -17.78 12.82 -3.86
C LEU A 164 -18.14 14.22 -3.34
N THR A 165 -19.11 14.91 -3.96
CA THR A 165 -19.51 16.27 -3.57
C THR A 165 -20.08 16.30 -2.15
N ASN A 166 -20.99 15.39 -1.86
CA ASN A 166 -21.68 15.29 -0.57
C ASN A 166 -21.54 13.91 0.09
N TRP A 167 -20.47 13.19 -0.18
CA TRP A 167 -20.28 11.78 0.20
C TRP A 167 -20.50 11.50 1.71
N ARG A 168 -20.22 12.49 2.61
CA ARG A 168 -20.46 12.33 4.05
C ARG A 168 -21.94 12.33 4.40
N GLU A 169 -22.76 13.14 3.70
CA GLU A 169 -24.21 13.14 3.90
C GLU A 169 -24.84 11.87 3.34
N ASP A 170 -24.37 11.42 2.18
CA ASP A 170 -24.87 10.20 1.52
C ASP A 170 -24.63 8.95 2.37
N LEU A 171 -23.55 8.95 3.18
CA LEU A 171 -23.26 7.84 4.12
C LEU A 171 -24.12 7.85 5.40
N LYS A 172 -24.90 8.90 5.66
CA LYS A 172 -25.90 8.86 6.76
C LYS A 172 -27.05 7.90 6.46
N THR A 173 -27.28 7.60 5.18
CA THR A 173 -28.28 6.63 4.70
C THR A 173 -27.59 5.61 3.78
N PRO A 174 -26.75 4.72 4.31
CA PRO A 174 -25.93 3.84 3.50
C PRO A 174 -26.79 2.79 2.75
N MET A 175 -26.30 2.38 1.57
CA MET A 175 -26.94 1.33 0.77
C MET A 175 -26.87 -0.04 1.44
N PHE A 176 -25.78 -0.31 2.15
CA PHE A 176 -25.52 -1.53 2.90
C PHE A 176 -25.23 -1.18 4.36
N LYS A 177 -25.76 -1.96 5.29
CA LYS A 177 -25.36 -1.85 6.70
C LYS A 177 -23.91 -2.25 6.87
N PHE A 178 -23.25 -1.71 7.88
CA PHE A 178 -21.90 -2.13 8.22
C PHE A 178 -21.88 -3.56 8.77
N GLY A 179 -20.94 -4.36 8.26
CA GLY A 179 -20.69 -5.72 8.71
C GLY A 179 -19.39 -6.28 8.10
N PRO A 180 -18.85 -7.38 8.65
CA PRO A 180 -17.69 -8.05 8.09
C PRO A 180 -17.94 -8.54 6.66
N GLU A 181 -19.19 -8.77 6.29
CA GLU A 181 -19.66 -9.15 4.96
C GLU A 181 -19.38 -8.08 3.89
N ASN A 182 -19.19 -6.81 4.26
CA ASN A 182 -18.89 -5.77 3.27
C ASN A 182 -17.58 -6.01 2.50
N VAL A 183 -16.61 -6.70 3.09
CA VAL A 183 -15.40 -7.13 2.37
C VAL A 183 -15.75 -8.18 1.33
N ASP A 184 -16.62 -9.13 1.68
CA ASP A 184 -17.09 -10.19 0.77
C ASP A 184 -17.95 -9.60 -0.37
N ASP A 185 -18.77 -8.60 -0.09
CA ASP A 185 -19.56 -7.86 -1.09
C ASP A 185 -18.63 -7.17 -2.11
N ILE A 186 -17.56 -6.50 -1.62
CA ILE A 186 -16.54 -5.89 -2.49
C ILE A 186 -15.82 -6.95 -3.33
N ILE A 187 -15.39 -8.06 -2.72
CA ILE A 187 -14.72 -9.17 -3.43
C ILE A 187 -15.65 -9.75 -4.51
N LYS A 188 -16.92 -9.96 -4.18
CA LYS A 188 -17.93 -10.42 -5.13
C LYS A 188 -18.11 -9.44 -6.28
N PHE A 189 -18.26 -8.15 -5.95
CA PHE A 189 -18.40 -7.09 -6.95
C PHE A 189 -17.19 -7.08 -7.92
N VAL A 190 -15.96 -7.15 -7.40
CA VAL A 190 -14.75 -7.16 -8.22
C VAL A 190 -14.70 -8.38 -9.14
N LYS A 191 -15.09 -9.57 -8.66
CA LYS A 191 -15.14 -10.79 -9.47
C LYS A 191 -16.20 -10.71 -10.58
N GLU A 192 -17.35 -10.10 -10.31
CA GLU A 192 -18.46 -9.99 -11.27
C GLU A 192 -18.22 -8.88 -12.29
N LYS A 193 -17.75 -7.70 -11.84
CA LYS A 193 -17.62 -6.50 -12.69
C LYS A 193 -16.26 -6.36 -13.34
N LYS A 194 -15.23 -7.07 -12.83
CA LYS A 194 -13.85 -7.09 -13.34
C LYS A 194 -13.32 -5.67 -13.62
N PRO A 195 -13.25 -4.79 -12.61
CA PRO A 195 -12.62 -3.48 -12.77
C PRO A 195 -11.15 -3.64 -13.20
N LEU A 196 -10.61 -2.66 -13.94
CA LEU A 196 -9.29 -2.79 -14.54
C LEU A 196 -8.16 -2.65 -13.52
N ASN A 197 -8.23 -1.65 -12.65
CA ASN A 197 -7.21 -1.38 -11.64
C ASN A 197 -7.86 -1.19 -10.26
N PRO A 198 -8.43 -2.25 -9.68
CA PRO A 198 -9.10 -2.16 -8.39
C PRO A 198 -8.09 -2.02 -7.26
N VAL A 199 -8.32 -1.04 -6.38
CA VAL A 199 -7.49 -0.76 -5.21
C VAL A 199 -8.37 -0.77 -3.96
N PHE A 200 -8.09 -1.69 -3.06
CA PHE A 200 -8.66 -1.70 -1.73
C PHE A 200 -7.84 -0.81 -0.81
N VAL A 201 -8.48 0.16 -0.17
CA VAL A 201 -7.81 1.11 0.72
C VAL A 201 -8.32 0.89 2.14
N ASP A 202 -7.45 0.38 3.03
CA ASP A 202 -7.80 0.22 4.45
C ASP A 202 -7.26 1.40 5.25
N CYS A 203 -8.14 2.35 5.58
CA CYS A 203 -7.88 3.45 6.50
C CYS A 203 -8.48 3.23 7.90
N THR A 204 -8.71 1.97 8.28
CA THR A 204 -9.25 1.63 9.61
C THR A 204 -8.15 1.41 10.65
N ALA A 205 -8.54 1.39 11.91
CA ALA A 205 -7.72 0.90 13.02
C ALA A 205 -8.02 -0.58 13.36
N SER A 206 -8.73 -1.29 12.48
CA SER A 206 -9.16 -2.67 12.70
C SER A 206 -7.98 -3.60 12.93
N TYR A 207 -8.15 -4.54 13.85
CA TYR A 207 -7.22 -5.65 14.09
C TYR A 207 -7.46 -6.80 13.12
N ASP A 208 -8.71 -7.04 12.73
CA ASP A 208 -9.16 -8.23 12.00
C ASP A 208 -9.14 -8.03 10.48
N LEU A 209 -9.36 -6.80 9.99
CA LEU A 209 -9.39 -6.52 8.56
C LEU A 209 -8.10 -6.93 7.83
N PRO A 210 -6.89 -6.73 8.39
CA PRO A 210 -5.66 -7.22 7.76
C PRO A 210 -5.61 -8.74 7.52
N ASP A 211 -6.39 -9.56 8.23
CA ASP A 211 -6.49 -11.01 7.98
C ASP A 211 -7.15 -11.32 6.63
N ARG A 212 -7.95 -10.38 6.11
CA ARG A 212 -8.63 -10.51 4.81
C ARG A 212 -7.76 -10.03 3.63
N TYR A 213 -6.56 -9.50 3.87
CA TYR A 213 -5.72 -8.97 2.79
C TYR A 213 -5.31 -10.03 1.77
N LEU A 214 -5.09 -11.26 2.20
CA LEU A 214 -4.81 -12.37 1.28
C LEU A 214 -6.02 -12.65 0.35
N ASP A 215 -7.25 -12.60 0.86
CA ASP A 215 -8.46 -12.78 0.07
C ASP A 215 -8.63 -11.64 -0.95
N ILE A 216 -8.35 -10.40 -0.51
CA ILE A 216 -8.43 -9.18 -1.32
C ILE A 216 -7.42 -9.23 -2.47
N LEU A 217 -6.16 -9.59 -2.17
CA LEU A 217 -5.12 -9.77 -3.20
C LEU A 217 -5.48 -10.88 -4.18
N ASN A 218 -5.96 -12.03 -3.68
CA ASN A 218 -6.40 -13.16 -4.52
C ASN A 218 -7.64 -12.83 -5.38
N ALA A 219 -8.44 -11.85 -4.98
CA ALA A 219 -9.53 -11.32 -5.81
C ALA A 219 -9.05 -10.36 -6.91
N GLY A 220 -7.74 -10.11 -7.01
CA GLY A 220 -7.14 -9.27 -8.03
C GLY A 220 -7.12 -7.77 -7.70
N MET A 221 -7.25 -7.39 -6.43
CA MET A 221 -7.14 -6.00 -5.99
C MET A 221 -5.73 -5.69 -5.49
N SER A 222 -5.22 -4.48 -5.78
CA SER A 222 -4.10 -3.90 -5.06
C SER A 222 -4.55 -3.37 -3.70
N ILE A 223 -3.62 -3.22 -2.76
CA ILE A 223 -3.93 -2.70 -1.42
C ILE A 223 -3.05 -1.48 -1.15
N ALA A 224 -3.66 -0.40 -0.61
CA ALA A 224 -2.97 0.74 -0.03
C ALA A 224 -3.46 0.96 1.41
N THR A 225 -2.53 1.11 2.40
CA THR A 225 -2.97 1.13 3.79
C THR A 225 -2.02 1.84 4.75
N PRO A 226 -2.53 2.72 5.65
CA PRO A 226 -1.82 3.18 6.85
C PRO A 226 -1.88 2.18 8.01
N ASN A 227 -2.70 1.12 7.92
CA ASN A 227 -2.86 0.14 8.98
C ASN A 227 -1.62 -0.75 9.12
N LYS A 228 -0.86 -0.54 10.20
CA LYS A 228 0.40 -1.23 10.49
C LYS A 228 0.24 -2.71 10.82
N ARG A 229 -1.00 -3.16 11.13
CA ARG A 229 -1.24 -4.50 11.69
C ARG A 229 -0.74 -5.62 10.79
N ALA A 230 -1.00 -5.54 9.49
CA ALA A 230 -0.54 -6.54 8.54
C ALA A 230 0.99 -6.73 8.57
N ASN A 231 1.73 -5.61 8.59
CA ASN A 231 3.19 -5.61 8.56
C ASN A 231 3.84 -5.88 9.92
N SER A 232 3.06 -5.86 11.01
CA SER A 232 3.52 -6.19 12.37
C SER A 232 2.97 -7.52 12.91
N LYS A 233 2.33 -8.36 12.07
CA LYS A 233 2.04 -9.77 12.36
C LYS A 233 3.31 -10.62 12.31
N ASN A 234 3.18 -11.94 12.52
CA ASN A 234 4.30 -12.86 12.40
C ASN A 234 4.98 -12.76 11.03
N ILE A 235 6.22 -13.17 10.96
CA ILE A 235 7.07 -13.04 9.78
C ILE A 235 6.53 -13.85 8.60
N GLU A 236 5.90 -15.00 8.85
CA GLU A 236 5.32 -15.84 7.81
C GLU A 236 4.19 -15.09 7.08
N PHE A 237 3.30 -14.42 7.82
CA PHE A 237 2.23 -13.61 7.21
C PHE A 237 2.78 -12.41 6.43
N TYR A 238 3.82 -11.77 6.94
CA TYR A 238 4.51 -10.68 6.26
C TYR A 238 5.07 -11.12 4.89
N HIS A 239 5.73 -12.26 4.82
CA HIS A 239 6.24 -12.81 3.57
C HIS A 239 5.13 -13.30 2.65
N GLU A 240 4.08 -13.94 3.20
CA GLU A 240 2.97 -14.46 2.42
C GLU A 240 2.21 -13.35 1.69
N LEU A 241 1.96 -12.20 2.33
CA LEU A 241 1.33 -11.05 1.67
C LEU A 241 2.12 -10.61 0.44
N ARG A 242 3.44 -10.51 0.54
CA ARG A 242 4.32 -10.12 -0.57
C ARG A 242 4.35 -11.17 -1.66
N ARG A 243 4.41 -12.42 -1.28
CA ARG A 243 4.36 -13.56 -2.21
C ARG A 243 3.06 -13.58 -3.02
N VAL A 244 1.92 -13.40 -2.35
CA VAL A 244 0.61 -13.37 -3.01
C VAL A 244 0.46 -12.13 -3.89
N ALA A 245 0.84 -10.95 -3.41
CA ALA A 245 0.81 -9.71 -4.20
C ALA A 245 1.62 -9.87 -5.50
N ASN A 246 2.85 -10.41 -5.41
CA ASN A 246 3.70 -10.66 -6.57
C ASN A 246 3.09 -11.71 -7.51
N LYS A 247 2.56 -12.82 -6.97
CA LYS A 247 1.89 -13.87 -7.76
C LYS A 247 0.69 -13.35 -8.53
N MET A 248 -0.10 -12.46 -7.91
CA MET A 248 -1.30 -11.88 -8.49
C MET A 248 -1.01 -10.61 -9.33
N HIS A 249 0.26 -10.24 -9.51
CA HIS A 249 0.68 -9.00 -10.17
C HIS A 249 -0.04 -7.76 -9.62
N ARG A 250 -0.26 -7.73 -8.29
CA ARG A 250 -0.91 -6.62 -7.56
C ARG A 250 0.09 -5.96 -6.62
N ARG A 251 -0.19 -4.70 -6.26
CA ARG A 251 0.63 -3.93 -5.34
C ARG A 251 0.07 -4.04 -3.93
N PHE A 252 0.96 -4.23 -2.95
CA PHE A 252 0.68 -4.03 -1.53
C PHE A 252 1.55 -2.85 -1.07
N LEU A 253 0.92 -1.69 -0.87
CA LEU A 253 1.57 -0.41 -0.59
C LEU A 253 1.16 0.08 0.80
N TYR A 254 2.13 0.56 1.56
CA TYR A 254 1.99 0.88 2.98
C TYR A 254 2.99 1.94 3.43
N GLU A 255 3.31 2.92 2.56
CA GLU A 255 4.26 4.01 2.88
C GLU A 255 3.92 4.65 4.22
N THR A 256 2.64 4.87 4.47
CA THR A 256 2.12 5.55 5.65
C THR A 256 2.09 4.70 6.93
N ASN A 257 2.57 3.46 6.88
CA ASN A 257 2.78 2.67 8.09
C ASN A 257 3.87 3.29 8.98
N VAL A 258 4.83 4.01 8.39
CA VAL A 258 5.95 4.63 9.10
C VAL A 258 6.14 6.07 8.60
N GLY A 259 6.12 7.04 9.53
CA GLY A 259 6.43 8.44 9.20
C GLY A 259 5.30 9.22 8.53
N ALA A 260 4.05 8.80 8.64
CA ALA A 260 2.90 9.41 7.96
C ALA A 260 3.12 9.50 6.44
N GLY A 261 3.21 10.69 5.86
CA GLY A 261 3.46 10.89 4.43
C GLY A 261 4.93 11.04 4.05
N LEU A 262 5.86 10.83 4.98
CA LEU A 262 7.30 10.87 4.68
C LEU A 262 7.72 9.64 3.85
N PRO A 263 8.60 9.80 2.85
CA PRO A 263 9.01 8.73 1.95
C PRO A 263 10.06 7.81 2.62
N ILE A 264 9.63 6.92 3.48
CA ILE A 264 10.49 6.04 4.27
C ILE A 264 10.57 4.65 3.64
N ILE A 265 9.43 4.00 3.43
CA ILE A 265 9.36 2.60 2.96
C ILE A 265 9.88 2.49 1.54
N ASP A 266 9.44 3.37 0.64
CA ASP A 266 9.88 3.39 -0.75
C ASP A 266 11.39 3.66 -0.86
N THR A 267 11.89 4.60 -0.06
CA THR A 267 13.32 4.91 0.01
C THR A 267 14.13 3.67 0.43
N LEU A 268 13.73 2.99 1.51
CA LEU A 268 14.40 1.77 1.97
C LEU A 268 14.37 0.66 0.93
N GLN A 269 13.19 0.42 0.33
CA GLN A 269 13.04 -0.59 -0.71
C GLN A 269 13.93 -0.31 -1.93
N ASN A 270 14.06 0.95 -2.33
CA ASN A 270 14.92 1.33 -3.45
C ASN A 270 16.41 1.16 -3.13
N LEU A 271 16.84 1.53 -1.92
CA LEU A 271 18.21 1.29 -1.46
C LEU A 271 18.51 -0.22 -1.43
N TYR A 272 17.66 -1.00 -0.80
CA TYR A 272 17.84 -2.44 -0.67
C TYR A 272 17.87 -3.14 -2.04
N LYS A 273 16.90 -2.84 -2.94
CA LYS A 273 16.84 -3.40 -4.29
C LYS A 273 18.04 -3.02 -5.15
N SER A 274 18.64 -1.85 -4.90
CA SER A 274 19.88 -1.42 -5.58
C SER A 274 21.15 -2.02 -4.98
N GLY A 275 21.03 -2.91 -3.97
CA GLY A 275 22.13 -3.62 -3.34
C GLY A 275 22.83 -2.84 -2.22
N ASP A 276 22.21 -1.78 -1.70
CA ASP A 276 22.69 -1.12 -0.47
C ASP A 276 22.21 -1.91 0.75
N LYS A 277 22.88 -1.74 1.89
CA LYS A 277 22.53 -2.44 3.13
C LYS A 277 22.53 -1.46 4.30
N LEU A 278 21.51 -1.58 5.14
CA LEU A 278 21.44 -0.86 6.38
C LEU A 278 22.50 -1.38 7.36
N THR A 279 23.38 -0.49 7.85
CA THR A 279 24.36 -0.80 8.90
C THR A 279 23.84 -0.38 10.27
N SER A 280 23.18 0.77 10.36
CA SER A 280 22.45 1.18 11.55
C SER A 280 21.36 2.20 11.22
N PHE A 281 20.39 2.27 12.09
CA PHE A 281 19.27 3.20 12.03
C PHE A 281 19.02 3.80 13.40
N ASN A 282 18.78 5.11 13.44
CA ASN A 282 18.27 5.82 14.61
C ASN A 282 17.05 6.62 14.20
N GLY A 283 15.95 6.53 14.95
CA GLY A 283 14.73 7.22 14.57
C GLY A 283 13.87 7.72 15.72
N ILE A 284 13.41 8.95 15.59
CA ILE A 284 12.34 9.53 16.42
C ILE A 284 11.06 9.43 15.59
N MET A 285 10.16 8.49 15.95
CA MET A 285 9.03 8.08 15.12
C MET A 285 7.67 8.30 15.76
N SER A 286 7.64 9.08 16.86
CA SER A 286 6.41 9.45 17.56
C SER A 286 6.38 10.96 17.76
N GLY A 287 5.32 11.62 17.29
CA GLY A 287 5.12 13.06 17.47
C GLY A 287 4.90 13.45 18.92
N SER A 288 4.13 12.66 19.67
CA SER A 288 3.89 12.87 21.11
C SER A 288 5.17 12.79 21.92
N LEU A 289 5.98 11.76 21.69
CA LEU A 289 7.25 11.55 22.39
C LEU A 289 8.28 12.62 21.98
N SER A 290 8.35 12.99 20.70
CA SER A 290 9.18 14.08 20.22
C SER A 290 8.83 15.41 20.89
N TYR A 291 7.54 15.68 21.09
CA TYR A 291 7.09 16.87 21.82
C TYR A 291 7.49 16.81 23.30
N ILE A 292 7.16 15.74 24.01
CA ILE A 292 7.43 15.58 25.44
C ILE A 292 8.93 15.73 25.72
N PHE A 293 9.79 14.95 25.03
CA PHE A 293 11.22 14.98 25.24
C PHE A 293 11.87 16.28 24.75
N GLY A 294 11.29 16.95 23.76
CA GLY A 294 11.70 18.29 23.34
C GLY A 294 11.46 19.36 24.39
N LYS A 295 10.33 19.29 25.14
CA LYS A 295 10.01 20.20 26.25
C LYS A 295 10.99 20.09 27.41
N LEU A 296 11.58 18.93 27.62
CA LEU A 296 12.61 18.75 28.64
C LEU A 296 13.87 19.57 28.35
N ASP A 297 14.22 19.80 27.09
CA ASP A 297 15.34 20.68 26.70
C ASP A 297 15.08 22.13 27.08
N GLU A 298 13.80 22.55 27.10
CA GLU A 298 13.33 23.88 27.48
C GLU A 298 13.28 24.06 29.01
N GLY A 299 13.55 23.00 29.78
CA GLY A 299 13.51 23.03 31.25
C GLY A 299 12.12 22.80 31.84
N VAL A 300 11.16 22.34 31.04
CA VAL A 300 9.84 21.91 31.52
C VAL A 300 9.97 20.56 32.21
N SER A 301 9.33 20.36 33.37
CA SER A 301 9.34 19.06 34.05
C SER A 301 8.62 18.00 33.25
N PHE A 302 9.00 16.72 33.45
CA PHE A 302 8.42 15.59 32.68
C PHE A 302 6.89 15.50 32.86
N SER A 303 6.42 15.58 34.10
CA SER A 303 4.98 15.54 34.41
C SER A 303 4.20 16.63 33.68
N LYS A 304 4.72 17.86 33.67
CA LYS A 304 4.10 18.99 32.99
C LYS A 304 4.12 18.83 31.47
N ALA A 305 5.21 18.34 30.90
CA ALA A 305 5.32 18.10 29.48
C ALA A 305 4.30 17.04 29.00
N VAL A 306 4.08 15.97 29.78
CA VAL A 306 3.06 14.94 29.48
C VAL A 306 1.65 15.52 29.57
N LEU A 307 1.33 16.29 30.61
CA LEU A 307 0.03 16.93 30.77
C LEU A 307 -0.27 17.90 29.62
N GLU A 308 0.70 18.74 29.26
CA GLU A 308 0.58 19.68 28.14
C GLU A 308 0.35 18.93 26.81
N ALA A 309 1.09 17.85 26.56
CA ALA A 309 0.91 17.02 25.39
C ALA A 309 -0.49 16.39 25.32
N LYS A 310 -1.03 15.95 26.47
CA LYS A 310 -2.41 15.42 26.55
C LYS A 310 -3.46 16.50 26.29
N GLU A 311 -3.33 17.68 26.88
CA GLU A 311 -4.23 18.82 26.65
C GLU A 311 -4.26 19.24 25.18
N LEU A 312 -3.10 19.24 24.51
CA LEU A 312 -2.95 19.52 23.09
C LEU A 312 -3.41 18.37 22.18
N ARG A 313 -3.83 17.24 22.76
CA ARG A 313 -4.24 16.02 22.04
C ARG A 313 -3.13 15.45 21.14
N TYR A 314 -1.90 15.56 21.61
CA TYR A 314 -0.75 14.91 20.94
C TYR A 314 -0.58 13.47 21.40
N THR A 315 -1.03 13.12 22.64
CA THR A 315 -1.04 11.75 23.15
C THR A 315 -2.39 11.09 22.92
N GLU A 316 -2.38 9.75 23.00
CA GLU A 316 -3.59 8.95 23.16
C GLU A 316 -4.34 9.38 24.45
N PRO A 317 -5.63 9.00 24.62
CA PRO A 317 -6.39 9.31 25.84
C PRO A 317 -5.67 8.86 27.13
N ASP A 318 -4.96 7.75 27.07
CA ASP A 318 -4.01 7.29 28.08
C ASP A 318 -2.57 7.52 27.59
N PRO A 319 -1.82 8.49 28.13
CA PRO A 319 -0.45 8.75 27.71
C PRO A 319 0.52 7.58 27.91
N ARG A 320 0.15 6.58 28.72
CA ARG A 320 0.95 5.35 28.88
C ARG A 320 1.06 4.56 27.59
N ASP A 321 0.07 4.63 26.71
CA ASP A 321 0.12 3.97 25.41
C ASP A 321 1.26 4.53 24.56
N ASP A 322 1.45 5.86 24.55
CA ASP A 322 2.58 6.51 23.88
C ASP A 322 3.90 6.21 24.59
N LEU A 323 3.94 6.38 25.91
CA LEU A 323 5.14 6.21 26.73
C LEU A 323 5.63 4.77 26.78
N SER A 324 4.75 3.80 26.51
CA SER A 324 5.14 2.39 26.34
C SER A 324 6.12 2.18 25.18
N GLY A 325 6.10 3.07 24.18
CA GLY A 325 6.89 2.93 22.96
C GLY A 325 6.41 1.82 22.00
N MET A 326 5.24 1.21 22.24
CA MET A 326 4.79 0.07 21.43
C MET A 326 4.49 0.48 19.97
N ASP A 327 3.99 1.68 19.71
CA ASP A 327 3.81 2.16 18.34
C ASP A 327 5.16 2.39 17.65
N VAL A 328 6.15 2.88 18.38
CA VAL A 328 7.54 3.01 17.90
C VAL A 328 8.15 1.64 17.61
N ALA A 329 7.88 0.63 18.46
CA ALA A 329 8.35 -0.73 18.25
C ALA A 329 7.77 -1.35 16.96
N ARG A 330 6.47 -1.18 16.71
CA ARG A 330 5.86 -1.66 15.46
C ARG A 330 6.44 -0.99 14.22
N LYS A 331 6.74 0.31 14.29
CA LYS A 331 7.39 1.05 13.21
C LYS A 331 8.83 0.57 13.00
N ALA A 332 9.57 0.35 14.09
CA ALA A 332 10.94 -0.18 14.05
C ALA A 332 10.97 -1.59 13.47
N LEU A 333 10.01 -2.45 13.83
CA LEU A 333 9.83 -3.77 13.25
C LEU A 333 9.68 -3.71 11.74
N ILE A 334 8.81 -2.80 11.25
CA ILE A 334 8.59 -2.63 9.81
C ILE A 334 9.89 -2.17 9.12
N ILE A 335 10.60 -1.18 9.67
CA ILE A 335 11.88 -0.72 9.11
C ILE A 335 12.91 -1.85 9.07
N ALA A 336 13.03 -2.64 10.14
CA ALA A 336 13.94 -3.77 10.20
C ALA A 336 13.62 -4.81 9.11
N ARG A 337 12.34 -5.17 8.96
CA ARG A 337 11.88 -6.11 7.93
C ARG A 337 12.10 -5.59 6.52
N GLU A 338 11.85 -4.31 6.26
CA GLU A 338 12.16 -3.66 4.96
C GLU A 338 13.67 -3.58 4.68
N SER A 339 14.50 -3.69 5.72
CA SER A 339 15.95 -3.76 5.62
C SER A 339 16.50 -5.18 5.53
N GLY A 340 15.61 -6.19 5.43
CA GLY A 340 15.98 -7.59 5.23
C GLY A 340 16.22 -8.41 6.49
N TYR A 341 15.80 -7.93 7.68
CA TYR A 341 15.90 -8.67 8.93
C TYR A 341 14.58 -9.39 9.24
N ASP A 342 14.62 -10.71 9.35
CA ASP A 342 13.48 -11.54 9.73
C ASP A 342 13.38 -11.60 11.26
N ILE A 343 12.69 -10.62 11.85
CA ILE A 343 12.49 -10.50 13.30
C ILE A 343 11.01 -10.44 13.66
N GLU A 344 10.70 -10.79 14.89
CA GLU A 344 9.38 -10.66 15.49
C GLU A 344 9.27 -9.45 16.42
N LEU A 345 8.03 -9.05 16.75
CA LEU A 345 7.81 -7.92 17.66
C LEU A 345 8.41 -8.18 19.06
N ASP A 346 8.38 -9.43 19.50
CA ASP A 346 8.88 -9.84 20.79
C ASP A 346 10.42 -9.90 20.87
N ASP A 347 11.11 -9.87 19.71
CA ASP A 347 12.58 -9.75 19.65
C ASP A 347 13.06 -8.31 19.94
N ILE A 348 12.16 -7.34 19.91
CA ILE A 348 12.48 -5.93 20.11
C ILE A 348 12.72 -5.66 21.59
N LYS A 349 13.91 -5.14 21.90
CA LYS A 349 14.28 -4.77 23.26
C LYS A 349 13.60 -3.46 23.68
N MET A 350 12.56 -3.58 24.51
CA MET A 350 11.88 -2.43 25.11
C MET A 350 12.63 -1.92 26.33
N LEU A 351 13.17 -0.70 26.25
CA LEU A 351 13.85 -0.07 27.38
C LEU A 351 12.87 0.74 28.20
N LYS A 352 12.91 0.57 29.54
CA LYS A 352 11.99 1.27 30.44
C LYS A 352 12.20 2.80 30.38
N VAL A 353 11.12 3.53 30.29
CA VAL A 353 11.11 4.99 30.38
C VAL A 353 11.20 5.45 31.83
N PHE A 354 10.50 4.75 32.72
CA PHE A 354 10.46 5.08 34.14
C PHE A 354 11.49 4.27 34.94
N PRO A 355 12.01 4.82 36.06
CA PRO A 355 12.79 4.05 37.01
C PRO A 355 11.97 2.92 37.64
N ASP A 356 12.62 1.84 38.04
CA ASP A 356 11.97 0.66 38.64
C ASP A 356 11.18 0.97 39.93
N SER A 357 11.49 2.08 40.60
CA SER A 357 10.78 2.56 41.79
C SER A 357 9.44 3.20 41.50
N PHE A 358 9.14 3.52 40.24
CA PHE A 358 7.89 4.20 39.86
C PHE A 358 6.81 3.20 39.46
N ASP A 359 5.67 3.26 40.17
CA ASP A 359 4.49 2.45 39.84
C ASP A 359 3.55 3.21 38.88
N SER A 360 3.54 2.83 37.61
CA SER A 360 2.68 3.39 36.57
C SER A 360 1.28 2.77 36.50
N SER A 361 0.93 1.87 37.42
CA SER A 361 -0.38 1.19 37.45
C SER A 361 -1.49 2.12 37.98
N GLY A 362 -2.73 1.67 37.82
CA GLY A 362 -3.93 2.40 38.26
C GLY A 362 -4.70 3.08 37.11
N THR A 363 -5.66 3.93 37.46
CA THR A 363 -6.42 4.72 36.48
C THR A 363 -5.53 5.77 35.79
N VAL A 364 -6.00 6.35 34.71
CA VAL A 364 -5.26 7.44 34.02
C VAL A 364 -5.03 8.63 34.94
N GLU A 365 -6.06 8.98 35.74
CA GLU A 365 -6.02 10.08 36.69
C GLU A 365 -5.00 9.79 37.81
N GLU A 366 -4.97 8.59 38.34
CA GLU A 366 -3.98 8.17 39.37
C GLU A 366 -2.56 8.19 38.82
N PHE A 367 -2.36 7.70 37.60
CA PHE A 367 -1.07 7.76 36.92
C PHE A 367 -0.58 9.21 36.74
N LEU A 368 -1.46 10.09 36.21
CA LEU A 368 -1.11 11.49 36.02
C LEU A 368 -0.81 12.21 37.34
N ALA A 369 -1.52 11.88 38.42
CA ALA A 369 -1.26 12.44 39.75
C ALA A 369 0.09 11.99 40.32
N LYS A 370 0.58 10.80 39.99
CA LYS A 370 1.88 10.26 40.43
C LYS A 370 3.07 10.77 39.59
N LEU A 371 2.84 11.28 38.36
CA LEU A 371 3.92 11.71 37.46
C LEU A 371 4.94 12.67 38.07
N PRO A 372 4.60 13.63 38.96
CA PRO A 372 5.60 14.47 39.59
C PRO A 372 6.68 13.74 40.40
N GLU A 373 6.43 12.49 40.81
CA GLU A 373 7.40 11.65 41.52
C GLU A 373 8.66 11.35 40.67
N VAL A 374 8.52 11.34 39.35
CA VAL A 374 9.65 11.08 38.42
C VAL A 374 10.30 12.34 37.89
N ASP A 375 9.78 13.54 38.18
CA ASP A 375 10.35 14.79 37.68
C ASP A 375 11.83 14.95 38.07
N LYS A 376 12.16 14.68 39.34
CA LYS A 376 13.54 14.73 39.82
C LYS A 376 14.48 13.79 39.07
N TYR A 377 14.03 12.58 38.74
CA TYR A 377 14.82 11.62 37.97
C TYR A 377 15.17 12.19 36.58
N PHE A 378 14.21 12.77 35.88
CA PHE A 378 14.42 13.37 34.57
C PHE A 378 15.25 14.64 34.65
N GLU A 379 15.03 15.50 35.64
CA GLU A 379 15.83 16.72 35.86
C GLU A 379 17.32 16.40 36.07
N GLU A 380 17.64 15.44 36.94
CA GLU A 380 19.02 14.99 37.18
C GLU A 380 19.65 14.39 35.93
N LYS A 381 18.92 13.55 35.20
CA LYS A 381 19.37 12.96 33.94
C LYS A 381 19.69 14.00 32.89
N ILE A 382 18.79 14.97 32.68
CA ILE A 382 18.94 16.06 31.71
C ILE A 382 20.09 16.99 32.11
N ALA A 383 20.23 17.33 33.39
CA ALA A 383 21.30 18.19 33.89
C ALA A 383 22.68 17.55 33.62
N ASN A 384 22.81 16.22 33.76
CA ASN A 384 24.02 15.49 33.44
C ASN A 384 24.32 15.47 31.94
N LEU A 385 23.33 15.21 31.11
CA LEU A 385 23.46 15.22 29.66
C LEU A 385 23.86 16.60 29.12
N LYS A 386 23.28 17.67 29.66
CA LYS A 386 23.64 19.06 29.29
C LYS A 386 25.12 19.38 29.57
N LYS A 387 25.68 18.85 30.66
CA LYS A 387 27.14 19.01 30.95
C LYS A 387 28.02 18.33 29.88
N GLU A 388 27.50 17.26 29.27
CA GLU A 388 28.19 16.53 28.22
C GLU A 388 27.84 17.03 26.80
N GLY A 389 27.06 18.09 26.67
CA GLY A 389 26.60 18.61 25.37
C GLY A 389 25.60 17.68 24.64
N LYS A 390 24.88 16.86 25.40
CA LYS A 390 23.89 15.90 24.86
C LYS A 390 22.46 16.29 25.21
N VAL A 391 21.51 15.74 24.49
CA VAL A 391 20.07 15.82 24.75
C VAL A 391 19.47 14.44 24.90
N LEU A 392 18.32 14.35 25.56
CA LEU A 392 17.55 13.12 25.71
C LEU A 392 16.46 13.05 24.65
N ARG A 393 16.39 11.93 23.94
CA ARG A 393 15.32 11.64 22.95
C ARG A 393 14.69 10.29 23.25
N MET A 394 13.50 10.06 22.72
CA MET A 394 12.82 8.77 22.76
C MET A 394 12.60 8.27 21.33
N GLY A 395 13.06 7.06 21.03
CA GLY A 395 12.98 6.53 19.68
C GLY A 395 13.42 5.08 19.57
N ALA A 396 13.78 4.67 18.36
CA ALA A 396 14.28 3.33 18.09
C ALA A 396 15.69 3.35 17.48
N THR A 397 16.44 2.31 17.78
CA THR A 397 17.75 2.01 17.17
C THR A 397 17.72 0.62 16.56
N ILE A 398 18.25 0.49 15.35
CA ILE A 398 18.52 -0.81 14.71
C ILE A 398 20.02 -0.85 14.43
N LYS A 399 20.69 -1.91 14.86
CA LYS A 399 22.11 -2.12 14.58
C LYS A 399 22.37 -3.61 14.40
N ASP A 400 22.88 -3.97 13.23
CA ASP A 400 23.23 -5.37 12.88
C ASP A 400 22.05 -6.34 13.10
N GLY A 401 20.81 -5.88 12.95
CA GLY A 401 19.57 -6.66 13.18
C GLY A 401 19.00 -6.56 14.59
N ASP A 402 19.78 -6.11 15.57
CA ASP A 402 19.29 -5.86 16.93
C ASP A 402 18.44 -4.58 16.95
N VAL A 403 17.21 -4.71 17.44
CA VAL A 403 16.26 -3.58 17.53
C VAL A 403 16.00 -3.23 19.00
N SER A 404 16.11 -1.96 19.31
CA SER A 404 15.74 -1.46 20.65
C SER A 404 14.91 -0.18 20.57
N VAL A 405 13.99 -0.03 21.50
CA VAL A 405 13.13 1.15 21.66
C VAL A 405 13.28 1.69 23.07
N GLY A 406 13.55 3.00 23.18
CA GLY A 406 13.70 3.63 24.47
C GLY A 406 14.33 5.02 24.37
N MET A 407 14.79 5.49 25.53
CA MET A 407 15.52 6.76 25.63
C MET A 407 16.92 6.66 25.03
N MET A 408 17.29 7.66 24.24
CA MET A 408 18.59 7.79 23.56
C MET A 408 19.28 9.07 24.01
N GLU A 409 20.57 8.98 24.23
CA GLU A 409 21.45 10.14 24.49
C GLU A 409 22.06 10.59 23.17
N VAL A 410 21.74 11.80 22.73
CA VAL A 410 22.04 12.30 21.40
C VAL A 410 23.03 13.45 21.49
N THR A 411 24.16 13.36 20.77
CA THR A 411 25.22 14.38 20.72
C THR A 411 24.86 15.48 19.70
N GLN A 412 25.57 16.61 19.78
CA GLN A 412 25.33 17.77 18.90
C GLN A 412 25.53 17.47 17.41
N ASP A 413 26.40 16.52 17.08
CA ASP A 413 26.69 16.15 15.69
C ASP A 413 25.67 15.17 15.09
N ASP A 414 24.78 14.63 15.93
CA ASP A 414 23.74 13.69 15.47
C ASP A 414 22.55 14.45 14.87
N PRO A 415 22.02 14.06 13.70
CA PRO A 415 20.83 14.68 13.09
C PRO A 415 19.60 14.73 14.00
N LEU A 416 19.50 13.83 14.98
CA LEU A 416 18.38 13.78 15.93
C LEU A 416 18.46 14.84 17.03
N PHE A 417 19.62 15.51 17.21
CA PHE A 417 19.83 16.47 18.29
C PHE A 417 18.80 17.59 18.32
N SER A 418 18.45 18.13 17.16
CA SER A 418 17.52 19.27 17.04
C SER A 418 16.06 18.87 16.84
N VAL A 419 15.73 17.57 16.85
CA VAL A 419 14.35 17.09 16.63
C VAL A 419 13.50 17.31 17.87
N ARG A 420 12.36 18.02 17.70
CA ARG A 420 11.43 18.41 18.78
C ARG A 420 10.09 18.88 18.20
N GLY A 421 9.12 19.20 19.07
CA GLY A 421 7.87 19.86 18.64
C GLY A 421 6.95 19.01 17.76
N GLY A 422 6.96 17.68 17.90
CA GLY A 422 6.12 16.78 17.11
C GLY A 422 6.74 16.29 15.80
N GLU A 423 7.98 16.68 15.50
CA GLU A 423 8.70 16.20 14.32
C GLU A 423 9.08 14.73 14.45
N ASN A 424 9.11 14.03 13.32
CA ASN A 424 9.77 12.73 13.18
C ASN A 424 11.06 12.88 12.40
N ALA A 425 12.06 12.06 12.73
CA ALA A 425 13.30 11.99 11.99
C ALA A 425 13.80 10.56 11.91
N PHE A 426 14.29 10.19 10.74
CA PHE A 426 14.76 8.87 10.36
C PHE A 426 16.17 9.01 9.83
N VAL A 427 17.15 8.40 10.48
CA VAL A 427 18.56 8.50 10.16
C VAL A 427 19.09 7.13 9.80
N PHE A 428 19.40 6.94 8.52
CA PHE A 428 19.85 5.67 7.95
C PHE A 428 21.36 5.75 7.66
N TYR A 429 22.14 4.92 8.34
CA TYR A 429 23.51 4.63 7.98
C TYR A 429 23.51 3.35 7.16
N THR A 430 24.00 3.42 5.94
CA THR A 430 24.10 2.28 5.02
C THR A 430 25.52 2.07 4.56
N GLU A 431 25.79 1.02 3.78
CA GLU A 431 27.12 0.84 3.18
C GLU A 431 27.54 2.03 2.31
N ARG A 432 26.57 2.73 1.67
CA ARG A 432 26.80 3.88 0.79
C ARG A 432 26.69 5.23 1.49
N TYR A 433 25.80 5.34 2.47
CA TYR A 433 25.52 6.58 3.20
C TYR A 433 26.19 6.54 4.58
N GLN A 434 27.53 6.66 4.58
CA GLN A 434 28.38 6.83 5.75
C GLN A 434 29.70 7.53 5.35
N PRO A 435 30.32 8.34 6.20
CA PRO A 435 29.88 8.69 7.56
C PRO A 435 28.70 9.67 7.61
N ILE A 436 28.26 10.24 6.48
CA ILE A 436 27.11 11.14 6.39
C ILE A 436 25.86 10.29 6.11
N PRO A 437 24.90 10.20 7.06
CA PRO A 437 23.71 9.37 6.89
C PRO A 437 22.69 9.99 5.95
N LEU A 438 21.84 9.13 5.35
CA LEU A 438 20.61 9.58 4.74
C LEU A 438 19.61 9.92 5.84
N THR A 439 19.13 11.16 5.84
CA THR A 439 18.20 11.65 6.85
C THR A 439 16.90 12.13 6.21
N VAL A 440 15.76 11.60 6.69
CA VAL A 440 14.41 12.08 6.34
C VAL A 440 13.79 12.68 7.59
N ARG A 441 13.32 13.92 7.51
CA ARG A 441 12.77 14.66 8.66
C ARG A 441 11.55 15.46 8.24
N GLY A 442 10.53 15.48 9.09
CA GLY A 442 9.32 16.27 8.87
C GLY A 442 8.20 15.94 9.86
N TYR A 443 7.00 16.39 9.59
CA TYR A 443 5.84 16.01 10.39
C TYR A 443 5.51 14.54 10.19
N GLY A 444 5.59 13.76 11.26
CA GLY A 444 5.32 12.33 11.27
C GLY A 444 3.91 11.94 11.71
N ALA A 445 3.00 12.92 11.81
CA ALA A 445 1.60 12.74 12.16
C ALA A 445 0.75 13.85 11.55
N GLY A 446 -0.56 13.59 11.43
CA GLY A 446 -1.52 14.55 10.91
C GLY A 446 -2.36 13.98 9.77
N ALA A 447 -3.67 14.27 9.78
CA ALA A 447 -4.61 13.72 8.81
C ALA A 447 -4.23 14.05 7.36
N GLY A 448 -3.85 15.30 7.11
CA GLY A 448 -3.54 15.78 5.75
C GLY A 448 -2.34 15.10 5.14
N VAL A 449 -1.23 14.95 5.87
CA VAL A 449 0.00 14.33 5.38
C VAL A 449 -0.13 12.81 5.27
N THR A 450 -0.82 12.16 6.22
CA THR A 450 -1.07 10.72 6.15
C THR A 450 -2.00 10.38 5.00
N ALA A 451 -3.09 11.12 4.84
CA ALA A 451 -4.02 10.96 3.73
C ALA A 451 -3.32 11.15 2.37
N ALA A 452 -2.44 12.15 2.26
CA ALA A 452 -1.65 12.39 1.04
C ALA A 452 -0.69 11.23 0.74
N GLY A 453 -0.08 10.62 1.76
CA GLY A 453 0.74 9.44 1.58
C GLY A 453 -0.05 8.22 1.08
N VAL A 454 -1.24 7.95 1.67
CA VAL A 454 -2.16 6.90 1.16
C VAL A 454 -2.59 7.19 -0.27
N PHE A 455 -2.92 8.44 -0.57
CA PHE A 455 -3.28 8.87 -1.91
C PHE A 455 -2.11 8.66 -2.91
N GLY A 456 -0.89 8.97 -2.51
CA GLY A 456 0.32 8.65 -3.28
C GLY A 456 0.46 7.15 -3.55
N ASP A 457 0.20 6.30 -2.55
CA ASP A 457 0.21 4.85 -2.72
C ASP A 457 -0.87 4.39 -3.71
N ILE A 458 -2.09 4.95 -3.67
CA ILE A 458 -3.14 4.67 -4.67
C ILE A 458 -2.64 4.97 -6.08
N LEU A 459 -2.03 6.13 -6.30
CA LEU A 459 -1.49 6.52 -7.60
C LEU A 459 -0.38 5.56 -8.07
N ARG A 460 0.44 5.06 -7.16
CA ARG A 460 1.53 4.11 -7.44
C ARG A 460 1.05 2.69 -7.76
N THR A 461 -0.23 2.37 -7.62
CA THR A 461 -0.77 1.06 -8.03
C THR A 461 -0.77 0.86 -9.54
N VAL A 462 -0.75 1.93 -10.32
CA VAL A 462 -0.62 1.92 -11.78
C VAL A 462 0.75 2.47 -12.20
N SER A 463 1.24 2.01 -13.34
CA SER A 463 2.49 2.54 -13.90
C SER A 463 2.17 3.77 -14.74
N PHE A 464 2.65 4.94 -14.34
CA PHE A 464 2.60 6.12 -15.19
C PHE A 464 3.50 5.92 -16.40
N ASN A 465 2.93 6.05 -17.60
CA ASN A 465 3.70 6.09 -18.83
C ASN A 465 3.93 7.58 -19.18
N PRO A 466 5.15 8.13 -18.94
CA PRO A 466 5.40 9.56 -19.19
C PRO A 466 5.39 9.93 -20.68
N ASP A 467 5.36 8.95 -21.59
CA ASP A 467 5.45 9.14 -23.04
C ASP A 467 4.09 9.32 -23.74
N SER A 468 3.01 9.62 -23.01
CA SER A 468 1.68 9.85 -23.57
C SER A 468 1.36 11.34 -23.84
N ASN A 469 2.37 12.17 -24.10
CA ASN A 469 2.22 13.53 -24.62
C ASN A 469 2.43 13.59 -26.13
#